data_890f6ed4080b7755a84c6928f8c9982c
#
_entry.id   890f6ed4080b7755a84c6928f8c9982c
#
_cell.length_a   1.000
_cell.length_b   1.000
_cell.length_c   1.000
_cell.angle_alpha   90.00
_cell.angle_beta   90.00
_cell.angle_gamma   90.00
#
_symmetry.space_group_name_H-M   'P 1'
#
loop_
_entity.id
_entity.type
_entity.pdbx_description
1 polymer ?
#
loop_
_entity_poly.entity_id
_entity_poly.type
_entity_poly.pdbx_seq_one_letter_code
_entity_poly.pdbx_strand_id
1 'polypeptide(L)'
;MLQSWRDHARWQVRELLAHLGRYYAPYSTAGVTRPWEVDDLLETVGLTPHARKRVRNLSGGQRRRLDVAIGIVGRPEVLFLDEPTAGFDPQARRDFHEVVRRLAGREEATILLTTHDLDEAERLADRILILAGGTIIADGSADELARAMTGQSEVRWSRGGQRFAHAADDATAFVRELFRQYGESVQDLQVRRASLEDTYMALVRQAEHGAPRRMAA
;
A
#
# COMPACT_ATOMS: atom_id res chain seq x y z
N MET A 1 -12.19 -2.80 -9.03
CA MET A 1 -11.72 -2.91 -10.44
C MET A 1 -12.16 -4.24 -11.01
N LEU A 2 -12.75 -4.28 -12.21
CA LEU A 2 -13.18 -5.53 -12.85
C LEU A 2 -11.94 -6.30 -13.36
N GLN A 3 -11.85 -7.59 -13.03
CA GLN A 3 -10.70 -8.45 -13.37
C GLN A 3 -10.57 -8.81 -14.86
N SER A 4 -11.55 -8.51 -15.71
CA SER A 4 -11.49 -8.81 -17.13
C SER A 4 -12.19 -7.77 -18.00
N TRP A 5 -11.40 -6.93 -18.66
CA TRP A 5 -11.87 -6.04 -19.71
C TRP A 5 -11.69 -6.73 -21.06
N ARG A 6 -12.75 -7.30 -21.63
CA ARG A 6 -12.71 -7.86 -22.98
C ARG A 6 -13.14 -6.85 -24.05
N ASP A 7 -13.82 -5.77 -23.66
CA ASP A 7 -14.59 -4.94 -24.59
C ASP A 7 -13.78 -3.96 -25.44
N HIS A 8 -12.54 -3.65 -25.07
CA HIS A 8 -11.68 -2.68 -25.77
C HIS A 8 -10.39 -3.28 -26.32
N ALA A 9 -10.32 -4.59 -26.51
CA ALA A 9 -9.12 -5.35 -26.88
C ALA A 9 -8.41 -4.84 -28.15
N ARG A 10 -9.15 -4.28 -29.10
CA ARG A 10 -8.66 -3.81 -30.40
C ARG A 10 -8.18 -2.35 -30.39
N TRP A 11 -8.57 -1.58 -29.41
CA TRP A 11 -8.21 -0.16 -29.30
C TRP A 11 -6.74 0.01 -28.93
N GLN A 12 -6.14 1.10 -29.38
CA GLN A 12 -4.86 1.55 -28.83
C GLN A 12 -5.08 2.15 -27.43
N VAL A 13 -4.05 2.07 -26.58
CA VAL A 13 -4.12 2.62 -25.21
C VAL A 13 -4.52 4.10 -25.21
N ARG A 14 -3.86 4.92 -26.07
CA ARG A 14 -4.15 6.34 -26.21
C ARG A 14 -5.58 6.62 -26.67
N GLU A 15 -6.03 5.88 -27.68
CA GLU A 15 -7.38 6.05 -28.22
C GLU A 15 -8.46 5.75 -27.17
N LEU A 16 -8.25 4.69 -26.40
CA LEU A 16 -9.17 4.31 -25.33
C LEU A 16 -9.25 5.40 -24.24
N LEU A 17 -8.10 5.90 -23.77
CA LEU A 17 -8.07 6.95 -22.75
C LEU A 17 -8.70 8.25 -23.27
N ALA A 18 -8.38 8.66 -24.50
CA ALA A 18 -9.01 9.83 -25.14
C ALA A 18 -10.52 9.67 -25.30
N HIS A 19 -10.98 8.46 -25.62
CA HIS A 19 -12.42 8.18 -25.77
C HIS A 19 -13.13 8.27 -24.42
N LEU A 20 -12.62 7.60 -23.40
CA LEU A 20 -13.21 7.62 -22.06
C LEU A 20 -13.13 9.00 -21.42
N GLY A 21 -12.05 9.74 -21.63
CA GLY A 21 -11.89 11.10 -21.12
C GLY A 21 -13.00 12.04 -21.60
N ARG A 22 -13.48 11.89 -22.83
CA ARG A 22 -14.56 12.72 -23.37
C ARG A 22 -15.85 12.72 -22.54
N TYR A 23 -16.14 11.64 -21.83
CA TYR A 23 -17.31 11.58 -20.94
C TYR A 23 -17.19 12.51 -19.74
N TYR A 24 -15.97 12.92 -19.36
CA TYR A 24 -15.73 13.79 -18.21
C TYR A 24 -15.55 15.26 -18.58
N ALA A 25 -15.39 15.60 -19.87
CA ALA A 25 -15.26 16.99 -20.32
C ALA A 25 -16.40 17.93 -19.85
N PRO A 26 -17.70 17.50 -19.85
CA PRO A 26 -18.78 18.33 -19.33
C PRO A 26 -18.70 18.65 -17.84
N TYR A 27 -17.89 17.92 -17.07
CA TYR A 27 -17.74 18.09 -15.63
C TYR A 27 -16.50 18.93 -15.25
N SER A 28 -15.89 19.62 -16.21
CA SER A 28 -14.84 20.62 -15.91
C SER A 28 -15.40 21.75 -15.05
N THR A 29 -14.58 22.19 -14.10
CA THR A 29 -14.87 23.35 -13.25
C THR A 29 -13.76 24.39 -13.37
N ALA A 30 -13.93 25.57 -12.78
CA ALA A 30 -12.91 26.62 -12.79
C ALA A 30 -11.60 26.17 -12.08
N GLY A 31 -11.70 25.25 -11.10
CA GLY A 31 -10.56 24.74 -10.36
C GLY A 31 -9.97 23.43 -10.91
N VAL A 32 -10.76 22.64 -11.64
CA VAL A 32 -10.34 21.32 -12.13
C VAL A 32 -10.74 21.13 -13.58
N THR A 33 -9.77 21.18 -14.50
CA THR A 33 -9.99 20.87 -15.90
C THR A 33 -10.10 19.35 -16.12
N ARG A 34 -11.21 18.89 -16.71
CA ARG A 34 -11.48 17.50 -17.03
C ARG A 34 -11.66 17.31 -18.53
N PRO A 35 -11.25 16.18 -19.11
CA PRO A 35 -10.45 15.10 -18.50
C PRO A 35 -9.00 15.49 -18.26
N TRP A 36 -8.22 14.56 -17.73
CA TRP A 36 -6.76 14.67 -17.74
C TRP A 36 -6.25 14.66 -19.18
N GLU A 37 -5.22 15.46 -19.47
CA GLU A 37 -4.55 15.38 -20.76
C GLU A 37 -3.93 13.98 -20.95
N VAL A 38 -4.19 13.39 -22.11
CA VAL A 38 -3.86 11.96 -22.34
C VAL A 38 -2.35 11.70 -22.27
N ASP A 39 -1.53 12.64 -22.73
CA ASP A 39 -0.08 12.47 -22.73
C ASP A 39 0.48 12.55 -21.31
N ASP A 40 0.02 13.50 -20.51
CA ASP A 40 0.39 13.64 -19.11
C ASP A 40 -0.07 12.41 -18.29
N LEU A 41 -1.27 11.91 -18.59
CA LEU A 41 -1.79 10.70 -17.96
C LEU A 41 -0.93 9.48 -18.28
N LEU A 42 -0.57 9.30 -19.55
CA LEU A 42 0.30 8.20 -20.00
C LEU A 42 1.67 8.25 -19.35
N GLU A 43 2.24 9.44 -19.22
CA GLU A 43 3.51 9.66 -18.52
C GLU A 43 3.39 9.30 -17.03
N THR A 44 2.33 9.77 -16.37
CA THR A 44 2.10 9.53 -14.94
C THR A 44 2.01 8.05 -14.62
N VAL A 45 1.29 7.27 -15.45
CA VAL A 45 1.14 5.81 -15.24
C VAL A 45 2.27 5.00 -15.91
N GLY A 46 3.24 5.63 -16.56
CA GLY A 46 4.37 4.96 -17.21
C GLY A 46 3.98 4.14 -18.44
N LEU A 47 2.98 4.59 -19.21
CA LEU A 47 2.51 3.93 -20.42
C LEU A 47 2.86 4.69 -21.71
N THR A 48 3.60 5.78 -21.67
CA THR A 48 4.02 6.56 -22.86
C THR A 48 4.63 5.69 -23.96
N PRO A 49 5.57 4.74 -23.68
CA PRO A 49 6.15 3.87 -24.71
C PRO A 49 5.12 2.90 -25.32
N HIS A 50 3.97 2.75 -24.68
CA HIS A 50 2.92 1.80 -25.06
C HIS A 50 1.64 2.47 -25.58
N ALA A 51 1.65 3.80 -25.74
CA ALA A 51 0.49 4.60 -26.15
C ALA A 51 -0.22 4.09 -27.41
N ARG A 52 0.54 3.62 -28.41
CA ARG A 52 0.03 3.07 -29.68
C ARG A 52 -0.16 1.55 -29.66
N LYS A 53 0.17 0.88 -28.54
CA LYS A 53 0.00 -0.56 -28.41
C LYS A 53 -1.47 -0.91 -28.23
N ARG A 54 -1.92 -1.99 -28.88
CA ARG A 54 -3.29 -2.47 -28.67
C ARG A 54 -3.45 -3.04 -27.27
N VAL A 55 -4.58 -2.75 -26.66
CA VAL A 55 -4.90 -3.17 -25.28
C VAL A 55 -4.72 -4.68 -25.07
N ARG A 56 -5.09 -5.52 -26.05
CA ARG A 56 -4.89 -6.99 -26.00
C ARG A 56 -3.43 -7.44 -25.92
N ASN A 57 -2.51 -6.58 -26.35
CA ASN A 57 -1.08 -6.90 -26.45
C ASN A 57 -0.28 -6.37 -25.24
N LEU A 58 -0.95 -5.80 -24.23
CA LEU A 58 -0.33 -5.36 -22.99
C LEU A 58 0.03 -6.56 -22.10
N SER A 59 1.16 -6.47 -21.39
CA SER A 59 1.45 -7.38 -20.28
C SER A 59 0.49 -7.15 -19.11
N GLY A 60 0.43 -8.09 -18.16
CA GLY A 60 -0.43 -7.96 -16.98
C GLY A 60 -0.18 -6.64 -16.21
N GLY A 61 1.08 -6.30 -15.95
CA GLY A 61 1.44 -5.04 -15.29
C GLY A 61 1.09 -3.79 -16.11
N GLN A 62 1.32 -3.81 -17.44
CA GLN A 62 0.91 -2.72 -18.34
C GLN A 62 -0.62 -2.57 -18.36
N ARG A 63 -1.34 -3.68 -18.35
CA ARG A 63 -2.80 -3.68 -18.29
C ARG A 63 -3.29 -3.03 -17.00
N ARG A 64 -2.70 -3.38 -15.85
CA ARG A 64 -3.08 -2.81 -14.55
C ARG A 64 -2.82 -1.30 -14.48
N ARG A 65 -1.71 -0.83 -15.06
CA ARG A 65 -1.44 0.61 -15.19
C ARG A 65 -2.49 1.32 -16.07
N LEU A 66 -2.96 0.65 -17.13
CA LEU A 66 -4.07 1.15 -17.94
C LEU A 66 -5.38 1.20 -17.15
N ASP A 67 -5.67 0.19 -16.32
CA ASP A 67 -6.87 0.18 -15.47
C ASP A 67 -6.87 1.35 -14.48
N VAL A 68 -5.70 1.68 -13.90
CA VAL A 68 -5.54 2.88 -13.08
C VAL A 68 -5.76 4.15 -13.91
N ALA A 69 -5.14 4.25 -15.09
CA ALA A 69 -5.32 5.39 -15.98
C ALA A 69 -6.80 5.63 -16.33
N ILE A 70 -7.55 4.57 -16.58
CA ILE A 70 -9.00 4.63 -16.80
C ILE A 70 -9.72 5.16 -15.57
N GLY A 71 -9.32 4.71 -14.37
CA GLY A 71 -9.91 5.15 -13.12
C GLY A 71 -9.70 6.64 -12.82
N ILE A 72 -8.57 7.19 -13.28
CA ILE A 72 -8.19 8.59 -12.96
C ILE A 72 -8.36 9.58 -14.12
N VAL A 73 -8.70 9.11 -15.33
CA VAL A 73 -8.85 9.98 -16.52
C VAL A 73 -9.83 11.15 -16.31
N GLY A 74 -10.84 10.94 -15.46
CA GLY A 74 -11.82 11.96 -15.08
C GLY A 74 -11.40 12.88 -13.94
N ARG A 75 -10.18 12.79 -13.43
CA ARG A 75 -9.70 13.51 -12.23
C ARG A 75 -10.68 13.36 -11.06
N PRO A 76 -10.86 12.15 -10.53
CA PRO A 76 -11.72 11.91 -9.37
C PRO A 76 -11.13 12.51 -8.10
N GLU A 77 -11.97 12.95 -7.18
CA GLU A 77 -11.55 13.38 -5.84
C GLU A 77 -11.26 12.17 -4.92
N VAL A 78 -11.89 11.03 -5.22
CA VAL A 78 -11.68 9.76 -4.49
C VAL A 78 -11.45 8.62 -5.47
N LEU A 79 -10.38 7.87 -5.25
CA LEU A 79 -10.00 6.68 -6.04
C LEU A 79 -10.03 5.44 -5.15
N PHE A 80 -10.79 4.44 -5.56
CA PHE A 80 -10.84 3.13 -4.88
C PHE A 80 -9.98 2.12 -5.61
N LEU A 81 -8.99 1.55 -4.93
CA LEU A 81 -8.10 0.49 -5.42
C LEU A 81 -8.29 -0.76 -4.57
N ASP A 82 -8.93 -1.76 -5.15
CA ASP A 82 -9.20 -3.03 -4.48
C ASP A 82 -8.17 -4.08 -4.90
N GLU A 83 -7.32 -4.52 -3.93
CA GLU A 83 -6.23 -5.47 -4.13
C GLU A 83 -5.41 -5.19 -5.41
N PRO A 84 -4.87 -3.97 -5.59
CA PRO A 84 -4.39 -3.53 -6.89
C PRO A 84 -3.14 -4.27 -7.38
N THR A 85 -2.34 -4.84 -6.48
CA THR A 85 -1.09 -5.53 -6.80
C THR A 85 -1.19 -7.05 -6.71
N ALA A 86 -2.39 -7.59 -6.46
CA ALA A 86 -2.59 -9.03 -6.39
C ALA A 86 -2.10 -9.73 -7.68
N GLY A 87 -1.20 -10.72 -7.51
CA GLY A 87 -0.63 -11.46 -8.63
C GLY A 87 0.50 -10.74 -9.40
N PHE A 88 1.01 -9.61 -8.90
CA PHE A 88 2.17 -8.96 -9.50
C PHE A 88 3.47 -9.64 -9.11
N ASP A 89 4.41 -9.67 -10.06
CA ASP A 89 5.80 -9.90 -9.73
C ASP A 89 6.38 -8.72 -8.91
N PRO A 90 7.52 -8.91 -8.20
CA PRO A 90 8.07 -7.86 -7.34
C PRO A 90 8.43 -6.56 -8.07
N GLN A 91 8.81 -6.63 -9.37
CA GLN A 91 9.13 -5.43 -10.15
C GLN A 91 7.87 -4.67 -10.53
N ALA A 92 6.84 -5.37 -11.03
CA ALA A 92 5.56 -4.76 -11.39
C ALA A 92 4.90 -4.09 -10.18
N ARG A 93 5.03 -4.70 -8.98
CA ARG A 93 4.54 -4.13 -7.73
C ARG A 93 5.24 -2.82 -7.38
N ARG A 94 6.57 -2.78 -7.42
CA ARG A 94 7.35 -1.55 -7.18
C ARG A 94 6.95 -0.42 -8.12
N ASP A 95 6.87 -0.74 -9.41
CA ASP A 95 6.49 0.23 -10.45
C ASP A 95 5.07 0.77 -10.21
N PHE A 96 4.15 -0.07 -9.75
CA PHE A 96 2.79 0.33 -9.42
C PHE A 96 2.74 1.24 -8.18
N HIS A 97 3.52 0.91 -7.13
CA HIS A 97 3.65 1.77 -5.94
C HIS A 97 4.15 3.17 -6.28
N GLU A 98 5.09 3.28 -7.25
CA GLU A 98 5.53 4.58 -7.73
C GLU A 98 4.42 5.38 -8.42
N VAL A 99 3.56 4.70 -9.20
CA VAL A 99 2.39 5.34 -9.81
C VAL A 99 1.44 5.87 -8.74
N VAL A 100 1.11 5.04 -7.73
CA VAL A 100 0.22 5.45 -6.63
C VAL A 100 0.78 6.65 -5.87
N ARG A 101 2.09 6.64 -5.54
CA ARG A 101 2.73 7.79 -4.86
C ARG A 101 2.71 9.07 -5.69
N ARG A 102 2.93 8.98 -7.00
CA ARG A 102 2.84 10.14 -7.89
C ARG A 102 1.43 10.72 -7.93
N LEU A 103 0.43 9.85 -7.92
CA LEU A 103 -0.97 10.27 -7.88
C LEU A 103 -1.33 10.95 -6.56
N ALA A 104 -0.94 10.38 -5.44
CA ALA A 104 -1.17 10.97 -4.12
C ALA A 104 -0.45 12.33 -3.94
N GLY A 105 0.73 12.50 -4.56
CA GLY A 105 1.52 13.74 -4.43
C GLY A 105 1.17 14.87 -5.39
N ARG A 106 0.51 14.59 -6.52
CA ARG A 106 0.21 15.59 -7.57
C ARG A 106 -1.24 16.05 -7.60
N GLU A 107 -2.14 15.19 -7.23
CA GLU A 107 -3.57 15.44 -7.27
C GLU A 107 -4.10 15.42 -5.85
N GLU A 108 -4.97 16.34 -5.52
CA GLU A 108 -5.67 16.38 -4.23
C GLU A 108 -6.71 15.23 -4.10
N ALA A 109 -6.37 14.07 -4.66
CA ALA A 109 -7.24 12.90 -4.65
C ALA A 109 -6.98 12.04 -3.42
N THR A 110 -8.04 11.69 -2.72
CA THR A 110 -7.99 10.67 -1.66
C THR A 110 -7.96 9.29 -2.29
N ILE A 111 -6.95 8.48 -1.96
CA ILE A 111 -6.84 7.09 -2.44
C ILE A 111 -7.23 6.16 -1.30
N LEU A 112 -8.31 5.40 -1.48
CA LEU A 112 -8.66 4.28 -0.61
C LEU A 112 -8.18 2.97 -1.26
N LEU A 113 -7.20 2.32 -0.63
CA LEU A 113 -6.61 1.08 -1.09
C LEU A 113 -6.95 -0.04 -0.12
N THR A 114 -7.45 -1.17 -0.64
CA THR A 114 -7.56 -2.40 0.14
C THR A 114 -6.41 -3.33 -0.22
N THR A 115 -5.82 -3.97 0.77
CA THR A 115 -4.76 -4.95 0.57
C THR A 115 -4.68 -5.90 1.77
N HIS A 116 -4.23 -7.13 1.52
CA HIS A 116 -3.80 -8.07 2.54
C HIS A 116 -2.27 -8.12 2.68
N ASP A 117 -1.56 -7.36 1.86
CA ASP A 117 -0.10 -7.21 1.93
C ASP A 117 0.24 -6.04 2.86
N LEU A 118 0.68 -6.38 4.07
CA LEU A 118 0.97 -5.39 5.11
C LEU A 118 2.17 -4.51 4.77
N ASP A 119 3.15 -5.04 4.01
CA ASP A 119 4.26 -4.26 3.49
C ASP A 119 3.77 -3.19 2.49
N GLU A 120 2.75 -3.50 1.69
CA GLU A 120 2.13 -2.54 0.78
C GLU A 120 1.43 -1.43 1.56
N ALA A 121 0.64 -1.79 2.58
CA ALA A 121 -0.05 -0.83 3.43
C ALA A 121 0.95 0.10 4.13
N GLU A 122 2.01 -0.44 4.73
CA GLU A 122 3.05 0.33 5.42
C GLU A 122 3.79 1.31 4.50
N ARG A 123 3.98 0.92 3.22
CA ARG A 123 4.72 1.73 2.25
C ARG A 123 3.90 2.83 1.59
N LEU A 124 2.60 2.64 1.44
CA LEU A 124 1.75 3.52 0.64
C LEU A 124 0.79 4.37 1.44
N ALA A 125 0.36 3.91 2.63
CA ALA A 125 -0.71 4.55 3.35
C ALA A 125 -0.20 5.57 4.37
N ASP A 126 -0.79 6.77 4.36
CA ASP A 126 -0.63 7.75 5.43
C ASP A 126 -1.48 7.35 6.66
N ARG A 127 -2.58 6.64 6.41
CA ARG A 127 -3.53 6.16 7.42
C ARG A 127 -3.99 4.75 7.11
N ILE A 128 -3.95 3.88 8.09
CA ILE A 128 -4.29 2.46 7.98
C ILE A 128 -5.49 2.16 8.85
N LEU A 129 -6.49 1.50 8.27
CA LEU A 129 -7.66 0.99 8.96
C LEU A 129 -7.58 -0.54 8.96
N ILE A 130 -7.55 -1.16 10.14
CA ILE A 130 -7.58 -2.62 10.27
C ILE A 130 -9.02 -3.08 10.48
N LEU A 131 -9.51 -3.92 9.55
CA LEU A 131 -10.86 -4.45 9.56
C LEU A 131 -10.84 -5.91 10.00
N ALA A 132 -11.58 -6.25 11.04
CA ALA A 132 -11.78 -7.63 11.46
C ALA A 132 -13.23 -7.85 11.95
N GLY A 133 -13.82 -8.98 11.61
CA GLY A 133 -15.20 -9.30 12.00
C GLY A 133 -16.25 -8.29 11.55
N GLY A 134 -16.00 -7.55 10.46
CA GLY A 134 -16.90 -6.51 9.93
C GLY A 134 -16.81 -5.18 10.65
N THR A 135 -15.85 -5.00 11.55
CA THR A 135 -15.64 -3.74 12.30
C THR A 135 -14.20 -3.26 12.15
N ILE A 136 -14.00 -1.93 12.22
CA ILE A 136 -12.67 -1.33 12.28
C ILE A 136 -12.16 -1.51 13.71
N ILE A 137 -11.06 -2.27 13.88
CA ILE A 137 -10.46 -2.58 15.17
C ILE A 137 -9.23 -1.73 15.46
N ALA A 138 -8.66 -1.07 14.46
CA ALA A 138 -7.57 -0.11 14.63
C ALA A 138 -7.59 0.93 13.52
N ASP A 139 -7.09 2.13 13.82
CA ASP A 139 -7.06 3.30 12.95
C ASP A 139 -5.87 4.18 13.33
N GLY A 140 -4.97 4.46 12.38
CA GLY A 140 -3.79 5.29 12.60
C GLY A 140 -2.75 5.10 11.50
N SER A 141 -1.63 5.81 11.59
CA SER A 141 -0.44 5.57 10.78
C SER A 141 0.25 4.27 11.19
N ALA A 142 1.11 3.73 10.33
CA ALA A 142 1.89 2.53 10.64
C ALA A 142 2.68 2.68 11.96
N ASP A 143 3.31 3.85 12.17
CA ASP A 143 4.06 4.15 13.38
C ASP A 143 3.18 4.27 14.64
N GLU A 144 1.98 4.84 14.52
CA GLU A 144 1.02 4.92 15.63
C GLU A 144 0.50 3.56 16.03
N LEU A 145 0.14 2.73 15.05
CA LEU A 145 -0.33 1.37 15.28
C LEU A 145 0.75 0.50 15.92
N ALA A 146 1.99 0.58 15.43
CA ALA A 146 3.11 -0.14 16.01
C ALA A 146 3.37 0.28 17.48
N ARG A 147 3.31 1.59 17.79
CA ARG A 147 3.49 2.09 19.15
C ARG A 147 2.35 1.70 20.10
N ALA A 148 1.12 1.72 19.61
CA ALA A 148 -0.05 1.42 20.42
C ALA A 148 -0.09 -0.04 20.90
N MET A 149 0.45 -0.98 20.10
CA MET A 149 0.32 -2.41 20.39
C MET A 149 1.51 -3.02 21.09
N THR A 150 2.71 -2.59 20.79
CA THR A 150 3.91 -3.24 21.34
C THR A 150 4.68 -2.35 22.29
N GLY A 151 4.56 -1.02 22.15
CA GLY A 151 5.32 -0.05 22.98
C GLY A 151 6.83 -0.32 23.01
N GLN A 152 7.23 -1.48 22.53
CA GLN A 152 8.54 -2.08 22.75
C GLN A 152 9.21 -2.41 21.40
N SER A 153 10.48 -2.07 21.33
CA SER A 153 11.36 -2.54 20.26
C SER A 153 11.99 -3.87 20.65
N GLU A 154 12.08 -4.82 19.74
CA GLU A 154 12.82 -6.05 19.98
C GLU A 154 14.32 -5.81 19.72
N VAL A 155 15.13 -6.02 20.73
CA VAL A 155 16.59 -6.00 20.64
C VAL A 155 17.10 -7.44 20.61
N ARG A 156 17.73 -7.84 19.52
CA ARG A 156 18.35 -9.15 19.35
C ARG A 156 19.85 -8.99 19.31
N TRP A 157 20.58 -9.89 19.95
CA TRP A 157 22.03 -9.93 19.89
C TRP A 157 22.55 -11.35 20.13
N SER A 158 23.81 -11.58 19.79
CA SER A 158 24.51 -12.82 20.13
C SER A 158 25.67 -12.51 21.10
N ARG A 159 25.99 -13.47 21.97
CA ARG A 159 27.11 -13.43 22.88
C ARG A 159 27.59 -14.84 23.18
N GLY A 160 28.88 -15.12 22.95
CA GLY A 160 29.43 -16.44 23.21
C GLY A 160 28.74 -17.56 22.43
N GLY A 161 28.24 -17.28 21.21
CA GLY A 161 27.54 -18.25 20.37
C GLY A 161 26.06 -18.46 20.74
N GLN A 162 25.56 -17.82 21.78
CA GLN A 162 24.15 -17.84 22.15
C GLN A 162 23.42 -16.60 21.63
N ARG A 163 22.16 -16.78 21.19
CA ARG A 163 21.27 -15.71 20.74
C ARG A 163 20.32 -15.30 21.84
N PHE A 164 20.13 -14.00 21.96
CA PHE A 164 19.24 -13.37 22.93
C PHE A 164 18.26 -12.45 22.21
N ALA A 165 17.07 -12.30 22.79
CA ALA A 165 16.07 -11.34 22.35
C ALA A 165 15.44 -10.71 23.60
N HIS A 166 15.24 -9.40 23.57
CA HIS A 166 14.63 -8.63 24.63
C HIS A 166 13.71 -7.55 24.07
N ALA A 167 12.50 -7.44 24.61
CA ALA A 167 11.58 -6.37 24.27
C ALA A 167 11.84 -5.16 25.18
N ALA A 168 12.16 -4.02 24.61
CA ALA A 168 12.53 -2.80 25.33
C ALA A 168 11.65 -1.62 24.92
N ASP A 169 11.11 -0.89 25.90
CA ASP A 169 10.35 0.34 25.68
C ASP A 169 11.24 1.44 25.10
N ASP A 170 12.47 1.56 25.58
CA ASP A 170 13.53 2.40 25.03
C ASP A 170 14.71 1.52 24.58
N ALA A 171 14.69 1.12 23.31
CA ALA A 171 15.77 0.32 22.74
C ALA A 171 17.13 1.02 22.81
N THR A 172 17.18 2.35 22.72
CA THR A 172 18.42 3.10 22.77
C THR A 172 19.05 3.04 24.17
N ALA A 173 18.24 3.23 25.20
CA ALA A 173 18.69 3.09 26.58
C ALA A 173 19.12 1.66 26.89
N PHE A 174 18.34 0.66 26.44
CA PHE A 174 18.66 -0.74 26.61
C PHE A 174 19.96 -1.14 25.91
N VAL A 175 20.16 -0.75 24.67
CA VAL A 175 21.40 -1.04 23.91
C VAL A 175 22.61 -0.39 24.56
N ARG A 176 22.48 0.84 25.05
CA ARG A 176 23.57 1.51 25.79
C ARG A 176 23.96 0.73 27.05
N GLU A 177 22.97 0.26 27.80
CA GLU A 177 23.20 -0.55 29.00
C GLU A 177 23.80 -1.92 28.64
N LEU A 178 23.34 -2.54 27.58
CA LEU A 178 23.85 -3.81 27.04
C LEU A 178 25.36 -3.71 26.75
N PHE A 179 25.77 -2.65 26.03
CA PHE A 179 27.19 -2.41 25.75
C PHE A 179 27.99 -2.04 27.02
N ARG A 180 27.38 -1.34 27.93
CA ARG A 180 28.05 -1.02 29.22
C ARG A 180 28.35 -2.30 30.01
N GLN A 181 27.44 -3.28 29.99
CA GLN A 181 27.57 -4.52 30.76
C GLN A 181 28.46 -5.57 30.06
N TYR A 182 28.37 -5.68 28.72
CA TYR A 182 29.02 -6.78 27.99
C TYR A 182 30.07 -6.33 26.98
N GLY A 183 30.18 -5.02 26.69
CA GLY A 183 31.21 -4.45 25.83
C GLY A 183 31.25 -5.11 24.46
N GLU A 184 32.45 -5.42 23.99
CA GLU A 184 32.71 -6.01 22.67
C GLU A 184 32.23 -7.47 22.53
N SER A 185 31.79 -8.11 23.60
CA SER A 185 31.23 -9.47 23.52
C SER A 185 29.83 -9.51 22.92
N VAL A 186 29.17 -8.33 22.73
CA VAL A 186 27.91 -8.19 22.02
C VAL A 186 28.17 -8.26 20.51
N GLN A 187 27.57 -9.23 19.85
CA GLN A 187 27.70 -9.45 18.40
C GLN A 187 26.30 -9.49 17.76
N ASP A 188 26.23 -9.30 16.44
CA ASP A 188 25.00 -9.40 15.64
C ASP A 188 23.82 -8.57 16.21
N LEU A 189 24.14 -7.40 16.79
CA LEU A 189 23.10 -6.56 17.36
C LEU A 189 22.11 -6.08 16.29
N GLN A 190 20.85 -6.35 16.52
CA GLN A 190 19.73 -5.88 15.73
C GLN A 190 18.69 -5.23 16.63
N VAL A 191 18.25 -4.04 16.26
CA VAL A 191 17.10 -3.39 16.88
C VAL A 191 15.98 -3.38 15.85
N ARG A 192 14.91 -4.14 16.13
CA ARG A 192 13.74 -4.24 15.28
C ARG A 192 12.57 -3.57 15.98
N ARG A 193 11.98 -2.59 15.34
CA ARG A 193 10.66 -2.11 15.76
C ARG A 193 9.62 -3.18 15.41
N ALA A 194 8.53 -3.24 16.16
CA ALA A 194 7.41 -4.07 15.79
C ALA A 194 6.95 -3.69 14.39
N SER A 195 6.78 -4.68 13.54
CA SER A 195 6.24 -4.50 12.20
C SER A 195 4.72 -4.32 12.26
N LEU A 196 4.15 -3.77 11.19
CA LEU A 196 2.69 -3.74 11.05
C LEU A 196 2.10 -5.17 11.10
N GLU A 197 2.84 -6.19 10.64
CA GLU A 197 2.45 -7.60 10.73
C GLU A 197 2.33 -8.08 12.18
N ASP A 198 3.33 -7.78 13.03
CA ASP A 198 3.29 -8.13 14.46
C ASP A 198 2.08 -7.46 15.13
N THR A 199 1.84 -6.21 14.80
CA THR A 199 0.71 -5.40 15.27
C THR A 199 -0.63 -5.98 14.83
N TYR A 200 -0.77 -6.29 13.55
CA TYR A 200 -1.97 -6.90 12.98
C TYR A 200 -2.31 -8.23 13.65
N MET A 201 -1.33 -9.12 13.78
CA MET A 201 -1.52 -10.43 14.42
C MET A 201 -1.94 -10.32 15.89
N ALA A 202 -1.41 -9.33 16.60
CA ALA A 202 -1.80 -9.08 17.99
C ALA A 202 -3.25 -8.57 18.09
N LEU A 203 -3.63 -7.61 17.24
CA LEU A 203 -4.98 -7.03 17.20
C LEU A 203 -6.04 -8.06 16.82
N VAL A 204 -5.79 -8.87 15.79
CA VAL A 204 -6.72 -9.91 15.36
C VAL A 204 -6.93 -10.94 16.46
N ARG A 205 -5.87 -11.40 17.12
CA ARG A 205 -5.98 -12.32 18.27
C ARG A 205 -6.81 -11.73 19.41
N GLN A 206 -6.64 -10.45 19.73
CA GLN A 206 -7.43 -9.77 20.75
C GLN A 206 -8.92 -9.69 20.35
N ALA A 207 -9.20 -9.34 19.10
CA ALA A 207 -10.55 -9.26 18.57
C ALA A 207 -11.26 -10.64 18.58
N GLU A 208 -10.53 -11.71 18.23
CA GLU A 208 -11.06 -13.08 18.25
C GLU A 208 -11.32 -13.60 19.67
N HIS A 209 -10.48 -13.25 20.65
CA HIS A 209 -10.67 -13.67 22.04
C HIS A 209 -11.66 -12.81 22.82
N GLY A 210 -11.89 -11.56 22.38
CA GLY A 210 -12.84 -10.62 22.97
C GLY A 210 -14.26 -10.71 22.40
N ALA A 211 -14.48 -11.41 21.29
CA ALA A 211 -15.79 -11.58 20.70
C ALA A 211 -16.60 -12.61 21.51
N PRO A 212 -17.81 -12.25 22.06
CA PRO A 212 -18.68 -13.24 22.66
C PRO A 212 -19.05 -14.25 21.57
N ARG A 213 -18.78 -15.54 21.82
CA ARG A 213 -19.25 -16.65 20.96
C ARG A 213 -20.75 -16.47 20.73
N ARG A 214 -21.14 -16.01 19.53
CA ARG A 214 -22.53 -16.16 19.08
C ARG A 214 -22.79 -17.68 18.99
N MET A 215 -23.43 -18.20 20.00
CA MET A 215 -24.03 -19.55 19.91
C MET A 215 -24.99 -19.49 18.73
N ALA A 216 -24.72 -20.31 17.71
CA ALA A 216 -25.67 -20.60 16.66
C ALA A 216 -26.90 -21.29 17.33
N ALA A 217 -28.05 -20.67 17.15
CA ALA A 217 -29.36 -21.29 17.45
C ALA A 217 -29.79 -22.06 16.22
#